data_f04da322741cf8e5f563119ff0477d51
#
_entry.id   f04da322741cf8e5f563119ff0477d51
#
_cell.length_a   1.000
_cell.length_b   1.000
_cell.length_c   1.000
_cell.angle_alpha   90.00
_cell.angle_beta   90.00
_cell.angle_gamma   90.00
#
_symmetry.space_group_name_H-M   'P 1'
#
loop_
_entity.id
_entity.type
_entity.pdbx_description
1 polymer ?
#
loop_
_entity_poly.entity_id
_entity_poly.type
_entity_poly.pdbx_seq_one_letter_code
_entity_poly.pdbx_strand_id
1 'polypeptide(L)'
;MDMPLQLVVLGTGDREYEDFFRYAASRYKGKLEVRITFDGALADRIYGGADMILMPSKSEPCGLVQMIALRYGTIPIVRETGGLKDSITDVQYGGNGFSFPDYNAHELLYTVGRAVDMFRNDKDGWKALKKKAMKCDFGWDKAAGNYFDFYKDALGRK
;
A
#
# COMPACT_ATOMS: atom_id res chain seq x y z
N MET A 1 2.27 14.89 14.02
CA MET A 1 1.12 14.51 13.14
C MET A 1 0.37 15.77 12.73
N ASP A 2 1.00 16.57 11.89
CA ASP A 2 0.46 17.88 11.47
C ASP A 2 -0.46 17.76 10.25
N MET A 3 -0.40 16.63 9.54
CA MET A 3 -1.32 16.35 8.42
C MET A 3 -2.73 16.01 8.92
N PRO A 4 -3.76 16.38 8.16
CA PRO A 4 -5.16 16.11 8.47
C PRO A 4 -5.54 14.66 8.11
N LEU A 5 -4.95 13.70 8.80
CA LEU A 5 -5.17 12.27 8.63
C LEU A 5 -5.29 11.56 9.98
N GLN A 6 -5.84 10.36 9.94
CA GLN A 6 -5.78 9.37 11.02
C GLN A 6 -4.93 8.20 10.55
N LEU A 7 -4.13 7.63 11.46
CA LEU A 7 -3.27 6.48 11.19
C LEU A 7 -3.68 5.32 12.10
N VAL A 8 -3.84 4.15 11.51
CA VAL A 8 -4.01 2.88 12.24
C VAL A 8 -2.80 2.00 11.96
N VAL A 9 -2.20 1.49 13.02
CA VAL A 9 -1.08 0.54 12.94
C VAL A 9 -1.53 -0.79 13.53
N LEU A 10 -1.46 -1.86 12.74
CA LEU A 10 -1.75 -3.23 13.15
C LEU A 10 -0.53 -4.10 12.82
N GLY A 11 0.03 -4.76 13.80
CA GLY A 11 1.14 -5.69 13.61
C GLY A 11 1.98 -5.85 14.85
N THR A 12 2.99 -6.72 14.76
CA THR A 12 4.02 -6.93 15.78
C THR A 12 5.39 -6.65 15.16
N GLY A 13 6.38 -6.37 15.98
CA GLY A 13 7.74 -6.08 15.52
C GLY A 13 8.74 -6.04 16.65
N ASP A 14 9.87 -5.41 16.42
CA ASP A 14 10.87 -5.21 17.45
C ASP A 14 10.32 -4.32 18.56
N ARG A 15 10.65 -4.66 19.81
CA ARG A 15 10.13 -4.03 21.01
C ARG A 15 10.29 -2.51 21.00
N GLU A 16 11.41 -2.02 20.50
CA GLU A 16 11.69 -0.58 20.39
C GLU A 16 10.61 0.16 19.59
N TYR A 17 10.23 -0.41 18.43
CA TYR A 17 9.19 0.18 17.57
C TYR A 17 7.80 0.01 18.17
N GLU A 18 7.51 -1.12 18.78
CA GLU A 18 6.23 -1.31 19.48
C GLU A 18 6.04 -0.30 20.59
N ASP A 19 7.06 -0.10 21.44
CA ASP A 19 7.02 0.86 22.55
C ASP A 19 6.92 2.31 22.03
N PHE A 20 7.63 2.64 20.93
CA PHE A 20 7.48 3.91 20.26
C PHE A 20 6.04 4.16 19.80
N PHE A 21 5.43 3.19 19.13
CA PHE A 21 4.05 3.34 18.63
C PHE A 21 3.03 3.44 19.77
N ARG A 22 3.20 2.67 20.86
CA ARG A 22 2.35 2.81 22.08
C ARG A 22 2.46 4.20 22.66
N TYR A 23 3.69 4.71 22.80
CA TYR A 23 3.93 6.07 23.28
C TYR A 23 3.29 7.11 22.35
N ALA A 24 3.52 7.00 21.04
CA ALA A 24 2.95 7.91 20.07
C ALA A 24 1.40 7.91 20.10
N ALA A 25 0.76 6.75 20.23
CA ALA A 25 -0.69 6.66 20.34
C ALA A 25 -1.23 7.38 21.59
N SER A 26 -0.50 7.31 22.70
CA SER A 26 -0.88 8.05 23.91
C SER A 26 -0.84 9.57 23.76
N ARG A 27 0.06 10.07 22.88
CA ARG A 27 0.25 11.51 22.58
C ARG A 27 -0.72 12.02 21.50
N TYR A 28 -1.09 11.18 20.54
CA TYR A 28 -1.91 11.57 19.38
C TYR A 28 -3.29 10.93 19.41
N LYS A 29 -3.97 11.00 20.57
CA LYS A 29 -5.31 10.45 20.76
C LYS A 29 -6.30 10.93 19.68
N GLY A 30 -7.04 9.99 19.09
CA GLY A 30 -7.98 10.27 18.00
C GLY A 30 -7.34 10.46 16.62
N LYS A 31 -5.99 10.54 16.55
CA LYS A 31 -5.24 10.59 15.27
C LYS A 31 -4.39 9.35 15.01
N LEU A 32 -3.94 8.67 16.05
CA LEU A 32 -3.17 7.43 15.94
C LEU A 32 -3.79 6.36 16.83
N GLU A 33 -4.15 5.23 16.23
CA GLU A 33 -4.54 4.01 16.92
C GLU A 33 -3.52 2.91 16.61
N VAL A 34 -3.13 2.14 17.64
CA VAL A 34 -2.10 1.11 17.51
C VAL A 34 -2.60 -0.19 18.14
N ARG A 35 -2.53 -1.27 17.37
CA ARG A 35 -2.83 -2.64 17.80
C ARG A 35 -1.61 -3.51 17.59
N ILE A 36 -0.88 -3.80 18.67
CA ILE A 36 0.30 -4.67 18.63
C ILE A 36 -0.16 -6.11 18.78
N THR A 37 -0.60 -6.68 17.70
CA THR A 37 -1.09 -8.06 17.62
C THR A 37 -1.17 -8.51 16.16
N PHE A 38 -1.27 -9.83 15.96
CA PHE A 38 -1.69 -10.40 14.69
C PHE A 38 -3.20 -10.66 14.74
N ASP A 39 -3.96 -9.97 13.89
CA ASP A 39 -5.42 -10.09 13.82
C ASP A 39 -5.89 -9.97 12.36
N GLY A 40 -6.16 -11.11 11.73
CA GLY A 40 -6.59 -11.15 10.32
C GLY A 40 -7.97 -10.51 10.10
N ALA A 41 -8.91 -10.71 11.03
CA ALA A 41 -10.24 -10.12 10.91
C ALA A 41 -10.21 -8.58 11.03
N LEU A 42 -9.34 -8.05 11.88
CA LEU A 42 -9.11 -6.62 11.95
C LEU A 42 -8.39 -6.10 10.71
N ALA A 43 -7.42 -6.85 10.15
CA ALA A 43 -6.75 -6.48 8.91
C ALA A 43 -7.74 -6.32 7.75
N ASP A 44 -8.68 -7.25 7.59
CA ASP A 44 -9.73 -7.17 6.56
C ASP A 44 -10.61 -5.93 6.72
N ARG A 45 -10.95 -5.57 7.96
CA ARG A 45 -11.69 -4.33 8.25
C ARG A 45 -10.88 -3.08 7.92
N ILE A 46 -9.57 -3.10 8.17
CA ILE A 46 -8.66 -2.00 7.82
C ILE A 46 -8.59 -1.87 6.30
N TYR A 47 -8.42 -2.98 5.55
CA TYR A 47 -8.43 -2.94 4.09
C TYR A 47 -9.73 -2.35 3.52
N GLY A 48 -10.88 -2.72 4.08
CA GLY A 48 -12.17 -2.21 3.61
C GLY A 48 -12.53 -0.81 4.10
N GLY A 49 -11.95 -0.36 5.21
CA GLY A 49 -12.30 0.90 5.87
C GLY A 49 -11.31 2.05 5.68
N ALA A 50 -10.07 1.76 5.28
CA ALA A 50 -9.07 2.79 5.05
C ALA A 50 -9.19 3.41 3.65
N ASP A 51 -8.78 4.67 3.52
CA ASP A 51 -8.64 5.31 2.21
C ASP A 51 -7.30 4.98 1.56
N MET A 52 -6.27 4.79 2.38
CA MET A 52 -4.90 4.56 1.95
C MET A 52 -4.24 3.48 2.82
N ILE A 53 -3.27 2.78 2.25
CA ILE A 53 -2.39 1.87 3.01
C ILE A 53 -0.94 2.23 2.76
N LEU A 54 -0.14 2.24 3.83
CA LEU A 54 1.25 2.64 3.80
C LEU A 54 2.16 1.42 3.92
N MET A 55 3.05 1.25 2.95
CA MET A 55 4.03 0.15 2.91
C MET A 55 5.45 0.69 2.65
N PRO A 56 6.12 1.23 3.67
CA PRO A 56 7.47 1.80 3.55
C PRO A 56 8.56 0.73 3.72
N SER A 57 8.35 -0.44 3.17
CA SER A 57 9.22 -1.61 3.37
C SER A 57 10.65 -1.35 2.92
N LYS A 58 11.63 -1.75 3.74
CA LYS A 58 13.05 -1.73 3.35
C LYS A 58 13.33 -2.77 2.26
N SER A 59 12.66 -3.92 2.32
CA SER A 59 12.69 -4.97 1.32
C SER A 59 11.34 -5.67 1.32
N GLU A 60 10.79 -5.95 0.14
CA GLU A 60 9.52 -6.66 -0.02
C GLU A 60 9.60 -7.54 -1.27
N PRO A 61 9.89 -8.84 -1.12
CA PRO A 61 10.06 -9.72 -2.28
C PRO A 61 8.82 -9.79 -3.18
N CYS A 62 7.63 -9.85 -2.61
CA CYS A 62 6.37 -9.92 -3.33
C CYS A 62 5.36 -8.91 -2.80
N GLY A 63 4.93 -9.06 -1.55
CA GLY A 63 3.84 -8.32 -0.95
C GLY A 63 2.46 -8.77 -1.48
N LEU A 64 1.55 -9.05 -0.57
CA LEU A 64 0.14 -9.31 -0.89
C LEU A 64 -0.73 -8.14 -0.46
N VAL A 65 -0.31 -7.41 0.55
CA VAL A 65 -1.06 -6.33 1.20
C VAL A 65 -1.50 -5.26 0.19
N GLN A 66 -0.61 -4.82 -0.70
CA GLN A 66 -0.94 -3.82 -1.72
C GLN A 66 -1.96 -4.33 -2.74
N MET A 67 -1.87 -5.60 -3.13
CA MET A 67 -2.81 -6.19 -4.09
C MET A 67 -4.20 -6.38 -3.46
N ILE A 68 -4.24 -6.82 -2.20
CA ILE A 68 -5.48 -6.91 -1.42
C ILE A 68 -6.10 -5.51 -1.27
N ALA A 69 -5.31 -4.51 -0.86
CA ALA A 69 -5.77 -3.14 -0.70
C ALA A 69 -6.37 -2.56 -1.99
N LEU A 70 -5.69 -2.75 -3.14
CA LEU A 70 -6.22 -2.35 -4.45
C LEU A 70 -7.59 -2.97 -4.72
N ARG A 71 -7.79 -4.23 -4.37
CA ARG A 71 -9.08 -4.92 -4.55
C ARG A 71 -10.21 -4.30 -3.73
N TYR A 72 -9.90 -3.80 -2.52
CA TYR A 72 -10.83 -3.06 -1.67
C TYR A 72 -11.00 -1.59 -2.09
N GLY A 73 -10.19 -1.09 -3.01
CA GLY A 73 -10.16 0.32 -3.41
C GLY A 73 -9.42 1.20 -2.40
N THR A 74 -8.62 0.60 -1.53
CA THR A 74 -7.69 1.29 -0.62
C THR A 74 -6.40 1.56 -1.36
N ILE A 75 -5.99 2.82 -1.45
CA ILE A 75 -4.89 3.24 -2.33
C ILE A 75 -3.54 2.99 -1.65
N PRO A 76 -2.64 2.19 -2.26
CA PRO A 76 -1.31 1.95 -1.71
C PRO A 76 -0.38 3.17 -1.86
N ILE A 77 0.40 3.41 -0.80
CA ILE A 77 1.55 4.32 -0.79
C ILE A 77 2.75 3.44 -0.45
N VAL A 78 3.63 3.20 -1.41
CA VAL A 78 4.66 2.17 -1.27
C VAL A 78 6.05 2.70 -1.55
N ARG A 79 7.08 2.09 -0.94
CA ARG A 79 8.43 2.25 -1.44
C ARG A 79 8.66 1.34 -2.66
N GLU A 80 9.40 1.84 -3.66
CA GLU A 80 9.72 1.10 -4.88
C GLU A 80 10.77 0.02 -4.61
N THR A 81 10.31 -1.15 -4.15
CA THR A 81 11.16 -2.31 -3.89
C THR A 81 10.44 -3.61 -4.21
N GLY A 82 11.10 -4.55 -4.89
CA GLY A 82 10.59 -5.87 -5.23
C GLY A 82 9.15 -5.82 -5.76
N GLY A 83 8.29 -6.70 -5.28
CA GLY A 83 6.90 -6.80 -5.73
C GLY A 83 6.05 -5.55 -5.53
N LEU A 84 6.43 -4.63 -4.65
CA LEU A 84 5.75 -3.33 -4.53
C LEU A 84 5.96 -2.50 -5.80
N LYS A 85 7.21 -2.45 -6.31
CA LYS A 85 7.54 -1.76 -7.56
C LYS A 85 6.88 -2.42 -8.78
N ASP A 86 6.74 -3.75 -8.75
CA ASP A 86 6.17 -4.51 -9.88
C ASP A 86 4.64 -4.35 -9.97
N SER A 87 3.97 -4.11 -8.84
CA SER A 87 2.51 -4.07 -8.74
C SER A 87 1.92 -2.66 -8.65
N ILE A 88 2.71 -1.68 -8.17
CA ILE A 88 2.26 -0.30 -7.99
C ILE A 88 3.03 0.64 -8.91
N THR A 89 2.28 1.38 -9.71
CA THR A 89 2.78 2.49 -10.52
C THR A 89 2.26 3.79 -9.93
N ASP A 90 3.11 4.82 -9.86
CA ASP A 90 2.71 6.12 -9.31
C ASP A 90 1.62 6.79 -10.16
N VAL A 91 0.70 7.46 -9.48
CA VAL A 91 -0.43 8.17 -10.10
C VAL A 91 0.01 9.25 -11.10
N GLN A 92 1.17 9.88 -10.89
CA GLN A 92 1.73 10.87 -11.81
C GLN A 92 2.06 10.29 -13.20
N TYR A 93 2.28 8.97 -13.27
CA TYR A 93 2.46 8.22 -14.53
C TYR A 93 1.18 7.49 -14.95
N GLY A 94 0.04 7.93 -14.45
CA GLY A 94 -1.24 7.30 -14.70
C GLY A 94 -1.41 5.94 -14.02
N GLY A 95 -0.75 5.70 -12.91
CA GLY A 95 -0.73 4.44 -12.18
C GLY A 95 -1.95 4.18 -11.29
N ASN A 96 -1.76 3.30 -10.31
CA ASN A 96 -2.79 2.74 -9.43
C ASN A 96 -2.54 3.02 -7.95
N GLY A 97 -1.50 3.79 -7.62
CA GLY A 97 -1.13 4.14 -6.25
C GLY A 97 -0.11 5.26 -6.23
N PHE A 98 0.56 5.43 -5.10
CA PHE A 98 1.65 6.37 -4.91
C PHE A 98 2.93 5.62 -4.59
N SER A 99 4.07 6.07 -5.12
CA SER A 99 5.36 5.44 -4.86
C SER A 99 6.47 6.46 -4.58
N PHE A 100 7.51 6.00 -3.90
CA PHE A 100 8.73 6.75 -3.64
C PHE A 100 9.95 5.84 -3.74
N PRO A 101 11.09 6.32 -4.32
CA PRO A 101 12.23 5.46 -4.60
C PRO A 101 13.10 5.20 -3.38
N ASP A 102 13.41 6.20 -2.57
CA ASP A 102 14.43 6.14 -1.56
C ASP A 102 13.91 5.75 -0.18
N TYR A 103 14.64 4.89 0.52
CA TYR A 103 14.31 4.49 1.89
C TYR A 103 14.67 5.59 2.88
N ASN A 104 13.91 6.68 2.87
CA ASN A 104 14.07 7.79 3.79
C ASN A 104 12.74 8.43 4.20
N ALA A 105 12.75 9.10 5.35
CA ALA A 105 11.53 9.67 5.93
C ALA A 105 10.99 10.88 5.14
N HIS A 106 11.83 11.63 4.43
CA HIS A 106 11.41 12.82 3.67
C HIS A 106 10.62 12.40 2.43
N GLU A 107 11.10 11.39 1.69
CA GLU A 107 10.41 10.83 0.53
C GLU A 107 9.04 10.24 0.93
N LEU A 108 9.04 9.48 2.02
CA LEU A 108 7.80 8.95 2.58
C LEU A 108 6.81 10.06 2.93
N LEU A 109 7.26 11.08 3.67
CA LEU A 109 6.41 12.18 4.12
C LEU A 109 5.87 13.00 2.95
N TYR A 110 6.71 13.28 1.95
CA TYR A 110 6.32 13.97 0.73
C TYR A 110 5.24 13.19 -0.03
N THR A 111 5.43 11.88 -0.19
CA THR A 111 4.49 11.03 -0.93
C THR A 111 3.15 10.87 -0.20
N VAL A 112 3.16 10.73 1.12
CA VAL A 112 1.94 10.79 1.94
C VAL A 112 1.24 12.13 1.77
N GLY A 113 1.99 13.24 1.75
CA GLY A 113 1.44 14.58 1.51
C GLY A 113 0.71 14.69 0.16
N ARG A 114 1.31 14.18 -0.92
CA ARG A 114 0.69 14.12 -2.26
C ARG A 114 -0.62 13.33 -2.24
N ALA A 115 -0.63 12.18 -1.58
CA ALA A 115 -1.82 11.33 -1.49
C ALA A 115 -2.94 12.01 -0.69
N VAL A 116 -2.61 12.62 0.45
CA VAL A 116 -3.57 13.37 1.27
C VAL A 116 -4.12 14.60 0.51
N ASP A 117 -3.27 15.31 -0.23
CA ASP A 117 -3.68 16.45 -1.04
C ASP A 117 -4.69 16.03 -2.12
N MET A 118 -4.38 15.01 -2.91
CA MET A 118 -5.30 14.46 -3.90
C MET A 118 -6.62 14.01 -3.27
N PHE A 119 -6.56 13.25 -2.17
CA PHE A 119 -7.75 12.79 -1.45
C PHE A 119 -8.67 13.93 -1.03
N ARG A 120 -8.10 15.05 -0.59
CA ARG A 120 -8.89 16.20 -0.07
C ARG A 120 -9.36 17.14 -1.16
N ASN A 121 -8.53 17.41 -2.13
CA ASN A 121 -8.67 18.53 -3.05
C ASN A 121 -9.06 18.11 -4.48
N ASP A 122 -8.86 16.82 -4.85
CA ASP A 122 -9.25 16.28 -6.16
C ASP A 122 -10.15 15.03 -5.98
N LYS A 123 -11.42 15.27 -5.65
CA LYS A 123 -12.38 14.18 -5.40
C LYS A 123 -12.68 13.32 -6.62
N ASP A 124 -12.69 13.90 -7.79
CA ASP A 124 -12.97 13.18 -9.04
C ASP A 124 -11.76 12.33 -9.45
N GLY A 125 -10.56 12.90 -9.36
CA GLY A 125 -9.31 12.15 -9.56
C GLY A 125 -9.17 11.01 -8.57
N TRP A 126 -9.47 11.24 -7.29
CA TRP A 126 -9.44 10.18 -6.27
C TRP A 126 -10.43 9.05 -6.58
N LYS A 127 -11.65 9.39 -6.98
CA LYS A 127 -12.67 8.41 -7.38
C LYS A 127 -12.25 7.62 -8.63
N ALA A 128 -11.62 8.27 -9.59
CA ALA A 128 -11.08 7.62 -10.78
C ALA A 128 -9.94 6.67 -10.40
N LEU A 129 -9.04 7.10 -9.52
CA LEU A 129 -7.94 6.28 -9.00
C LEU A 129 -8.45 5.02 -8.28
N LYS A 130 -9.45 5.16 -7.39
CA LYS A 130 -10.08 3.99 -6.72
C LYS A 130 -10.68 3.02 -7.72
N LYS A 131 -11.40 3.51 -8.73
CA LYS A 131 -11.96 2.64 -9.79
C LYS A 131 -10.87 1.92 -10.58
N LYS A 132 -9.74 2.58 -10.84
CA LYS A 132 -8.59 1.98 -11.51
C LYS A 132 -7.94 0.92 -10.63
N ALA A 133 -7.71 1.22 -9.35
CA ALA A 133 -7.16 0.30 -8.37
C ALA A 133 -7.97 -1.01 -8.31
N MET A 134 -9.28 -0.92 -8.17
CA MET A 134 -10.18 -2.08 -8.09
C MET A 134 -10.26 -2.92 -9.38
N LYS A 135 -9.81 -2.37 -10.52
CA LYS A 135 -9.75 -3.09 -11.80
C LYS A 135 -8.42 -3.80 -12.03
N CYS A 136 -7.42 -3.58 -11.17
CA CYS A 136 -6.15 -4.32 -11.26
C CYS A 136 -6.42 -5.81 -11.08
N ASP A 137 -5.91 -6.59 -12.02
CA ASP A 137 -6.06 -8.04 -12.00
C ASP A 137 -4.72 -8.70 -11.60
N PHE A 138 -4.72 -9.27 -10.41
CA PHE A 138 -3.63 -10.10 -9.86
C PHE A 138 -4.09 -11.55 -9.65
N GLY A 139 -5.16 -11.97 -10.36
CA GLY A 139 -5.73 -13.29 -10.27
C GLY A 139 -4.85 -14.37 -10.88
N TRP A 140 -5.13 -15.62 -10.46
CA TRP A 140 -4.40 -16.79 -10.92
C TRP A 140 -4.58 -17.07 -12.41
N ASP A 141 -5.72 -16.72 -13.00
CA ASP A 141 -5.95 -16.95 -14.44
C ASP A 141 -4.94 -16.19 -15.30
N LYS A 142 -4.68 -14.93 -14.94
CA LYS A 142 -3.65 -14.12 -15.62
C LYS A 142 -2.25 -14.67 -15.37
N ALA A 143 -1.94 -15.03 -14.12
CA ALA A 143 -0.64 -15.60 -13.76
C ALA A 143 -0.40 -16.93 -14.48
N ALA A 144 -1.39 -17.83 -14.52
CA ALA A 144 -1.31 -19.10 -15.21
C ALA A 144 -1.11 -18.92 -16.73
N GLY A 145 -1.79 -17.94 -17.34
CA GLY A 145 -1.58 -17.57 -18.73
C GLY A 145 -0.14 -17.16 -19.02
N ASN A 146 0.44 -16.29 -18.18
CA ASN A 146 1.83 -15.86 -18.31
C ASN A 146 2.83 -17.03 -18.18
N TYR A 147 2.60 -17.95 -17.24
CA TYR A 147 3.43 -19.16 -17.09
C TYR A 147 3.29 -20.08 -18.31
N PHE A 148 2.09 -20.23 -18.84
CA PHE A 148 1.85 -21.05 -20.02
C PHE A 148 2.59 -20.49 -21.25
N ASP A 149 2.54 -19.19 -21.46
CA ASP A 149 3.26 -18.53 -22.56
C ASP A 149 4.77 -18.64 -22.37
N PHE A 150 5.26 -18.46 -21.14
CA PHE A 150 6.68 -18.67 -20.82
C PHE A 150 7.15 -20.09 -21.15
N TYR A 151 6.37 -21.13 -20.79
CA TYR A 151 6.70 -22.51 -21.11
C TYR A 151 6.67 -22.78 -22.61
N LYS A 152 5.70 -22.22 -23.34
CA LYS A 152 5.67 -22.34 -24.80
C LYS A 152 6.90 -21.73 -25.45
N ASP A 153 7.30 -20.53 -25.02
CA ASP A 153 8.50 -19.87 -25.52
C ASP A 153 9.76 -20.69 -25.22
N ALA A 154 9.86 -21.26 -24.03
CA ALA A 154 10.99 -22.10 -23.66
C ALA A 154 11.08 -23.39 -24.50
N LEU A 155 9.95 -23.99 -24.83
CA LEU A 155 9.87 -25.21 -25.65
C LEU A 155 9.99 -24.90 -27.15
N GLY A 156 9.56 -23.74 -27.61
CA GLY A 156 9.60 -23.33 -28.99
C GLY A 156 10.95 -22.76 -29.48
N ARG A 157 11.86 -22.48 -28.56
CA ARG A 157 13.23 -22.06 -28.90
C ARG A 157 14.02 -23.28 -29.36
N LYS A 158 13.92 -23.60 -30.66
CA LYS A 158 14.92 -24.38 -31.41
C LYS A 158 15.77 -23.45 -32.23
#